data_de6e9824ce225753c2baf2f6022d6f77
#
_entry.id   de6e9824ce225753c2baf2f6022d6f77
#
_cell.length_a   1.000
_cell.length_b   1.000
_cell.length_c   1.000
_cell.angle_alpha   90.00
_cell.angle_beta   90.00
_cell.angle_gamma   90.00
#
_symmetry.space_group_name_H-M   'P 1'
#
loop_
_entity.id
_entity.type
_entity.pdbx_description
1 polymer ?
#
loop_
_entity_poly.entity_id
_entity_poly.type
_entity_poly.pdbx_seq_one_letter_code
_entity_poly.pdbx_strand_id
1 'polypeptide(L)'
;LQGLLLGMARWGRFVARMADSYSPTPHLTYPILMIVLLAAGTTMFPGVDGMPMQPRVDGIDRPMDLLPLAIVVVSVITLITTHSRLTAAVMLGTTGVGVTLQILMLGAPDVALTQFLVELLVVVIIMFVLRQQPELFHRTSRPRSARAGIMAIAAGVATFLGVWALLGRHERPEIAMWYLREAPGISGGANVVNTILVEFRALDTMGELSVLGMAGVVIAAVVGSIPRHPFLKGTHPAPFTLPEVNSIPMRILCRALVPVLSVLAFVIFMRGHNDPGGGFIAALVACAAVVARYLSKGSDGPIVKQNTPFYLTGFGMLTALFAGVLGLTHGSFLYPIHGHILHQHVTTSMIFDLGVFLAVLGMLTLAINALGGPRRPGADRDLLPFTRGSNHPLPQTPQVDASDTSEAGVSS
;
A
#
# COMPACT_ATOMS: atom_id res chain seq x y z
N LEU A 1 -10.74 -41.03 25.63
CA LEU A 1 -11.22 -40.30 24.45
C LEU A 1 -11.97 -39.03 24.81
N GLN A 2 -12.98 -39.10 25.76
CA GLN A 2 -13.77 -37.94 26.21
C GLN A 2 -12.91 -36.83 26.85
N GLY A 3 -11.91 -37.19 27.67
CA GLY A 3 -11.01 -36.20 28.27
C GLY A 3 -10.19 -35.44 27.25
N LEU A 4 -9.76 -36.09 26.18
CA LEU A 4 -9.00 -35.50 25.09
C LEU A 4 -9.87 -34.55 24.26
N LEU A 5 -11.12 -34.95 23.97
CA LEU A 5 -12.10 -34.11 23.28
C LEU A 5 -12.46 -32.87 24.08
N LEU A 6 -12.64 -33.01 25.39
CA LEU A 6 -12.90 -31.88 26.30
C LEU A 6 -11.67 -30.94 26.38
N GLY A 7 -10.47 -31.49 26.40
CA GLY A 7 -9.23 -30.70 26.32
C GLY A 7 -9.14 -29.91 25.04
N MET A 8 -9.36 -30.54 23.88
CA MET A 8 -9.37 -29.88 22.56
C MET A 8 -10.47 -28.79 22.50
N ALA A 9 -11.65 -29.07 23.00
CA ALA A 9 -12.73 -28.08 23.04
C ALA A 9 -12.45 -26.90 23.97
N ARG A 10 -11.69 -27.10 25.07
CA ARG A 10 -11.23 -25.98 25.93
C ARG A 10 -10.18 -25.15 25.23
N TRP A 11 -9.23 -25.80 24.59
CA TRP A 11 -8.19 -25.13 23.77
C TRP A 11 -8.82 -24.36 22.61
N GLY A 12 -9.72 -24.97 21.86
CA GLY A 12 -10.44 -24.33 20.76
C GLY A 12 -11.21 -23.09 21.23
N ARG A 13 -11.90 -23.16 22.37
CA ARG A 13 -12.58 -22.00 22.96
C ARG A 13 -11.63 -20.91 23.47
N PHE A 14 -10.45 -21.29 23.94
CA PHE A 14 -9.42 -20.32 24.35
C PHE A 14 -8.89 -19.56 23.15
N VAL A 15 -8.50 -20.29 22.09
CA VAL A 15 -8.02 -19.70 20.81
C VAL A 15 -9.12 -18.85 20.16
N ALA A 16 -10.36 -19.36 20.12
CA ALA A 16 -11.48 -18.62 19.57
C ALA A 16 -11.72 -17.29 20.32
N ARG A 17 -11.63 -17.27 21.66
CA ARG A 17 -11.75 -16.02 22.43
C ARG A 17 -10.63 -15.01 22.15
N MET A 18 -9.44 -15.49 21.79
CA MET A 18 -8.34 -14.60 21.37
C MET A 18 -8.57 -14.01 19.98
N ALA A 19 -9.16 -14.81 19.07
CA ALA A 19 -9.44 -14.43 17.70
C ALA A 19 -10.81 -13.72 17.52
N ASP A 20 -11.76 -13.95 18.40
CA ASP A 20 -13.15 -13.46 18.34
C ASP A 20 -13.26 -12.03 18.90
N SER A 21 -12.44 -11.13 18.38
CA SER A 21 -12.48 -9.73 18.76
C SER A 21 -12.60 -8.86 17.52
N TYR A 22 -13.67 -8.07 17.44
CA TYR A 22 -13.83 -7.05 16.39
C TYR A 22 -12.90 -5.83 16.59
N SER A 23 -12.15 -5.80 17.70
CA SER A 23 -11.18 -4.74 17.95
C SER A 23 -9.85 -5.05 17.24
N PRO A 24 -9.27 -4.12 16.46
CA PRO A 24 -7.97 -4.33 15.81
C PRO A 24 -6.81 -4.44 16.84
N THR A 25 -6.99 -3.91 18.05
CA THR A 25 -5.94 -3.87 19.09
C THR A 25 -5.38 -5.24 19.46
N PRO A 26 -6.20 -6.27 19.80
CA PRO A 26 -5.67 -7.61 20.09
C PRO A 26 -4.96 -8.23 18.91
N HIS A 27 -5.50 -8.09 17.70
CA HIS A 27 -4.92 -8.66 16.48
C HIS A 27 -3.53 -8.10 16.18
N LEU A 28 -3.24 -6.86 16.53
CA LEU A 28 -1.89 -6.27 16.43
C LEU A 28 -1.00 -6.62 17.61
N THR A 29 -1.58 -6.72 18.82
CA THR A 29 -0.81 -6.98 20.05
C THR A 29 -0.16 -8.37 20.03
N TYR A 30 -0.86 -9.41 19.56
CA TYR A 30 -0.31 -10.77 19.55
C TYR A 30 0.90 -10.96 18.64
N PRO A 31 0.90 -10.53 17.37
CA PRO A 31 2.09 -10.59 16.53
C PRO A 31 3.27 -9.79 17.11
N ILE A 32 3.01 -8.59 17.63
CA ILE A 32 4.05 -7.76 18.24
C ILE A 32 4.65 -8.46 19.46
N LEU A 33 3.81 -9.02 20.32
CA LEU A 33 4.25 -9.78 21.51
C LEU A 33 5.09 -11.00 21.09
N MET A 34 4.69 -11.71 20.04
CA MET A 34 5.44 -12.83 19.49
C MET A 34 6.82 -12.40 19.02
N ILE A 35 6.94 -11.30 18.29
CA ILE A 35 8.23 -10.74 17.83
C ILE A 35 9.11 -10.39 19.03
N VAL A 36 8.55 -9.72 20.05
CA VAL A 36 9.28 -9.34 21.27
C VAL A 36 9.78 -10.59 22.02
N LEU A 37 8.92 -11.62 22.15
CA LEU A 37 9.29 -12.87 22.83
C LEU A 37 10.35 -13.64 22.05
N LEU A 38 10.27 -13.70 20.72
CA LEU A 38 11.28 -14.32 19.87
C LEU A 38 12.63 -13.59 20.01
N ALA A 39 12.61 -12.25 19.94
CA ALA A 39 13.83 -11.46 20.13
C ALA A 39 14.44 -11.65 21.53
N ALA A 40 13.63 -11.65 22.58
CA ALA A 40 14.08 -11.95 23.93
C ALA A 40 14.61 -13.38 24.07
N GLY A 41 13.95 -14.36 23.45
CA GLY A 41 14.40 -15.75 23.44
C GLY A 41 15.75 -15.93 22.78
N THR A 42 15.97 -15.32 21.62
CA THR A 42 17.27 -15.40 20.91
C THR A 42 18.41 -14.75 21.67
N THR A 43 18.15 -13.75 22.51
CA THR A 43 19.17 -13.12 23.35
C THR A 43 19.50 -13.93 24.61
N MET A 44 18.58 -14.81 25.06
CA MET A 44 18.74 -15.64 26.26
C MET A 44 19.47 -16.96 26.01
N PHE A 45 19.55 -17.41 24.76
CA PHE A 45 20.26 -18.67 24.45
C PHE A 45 21.77 -18.41 24.36
N PRO A 46 22.57 -19.07 25.25
CA PRO A 46 24.04 -19.00 25.20
C PRO A 46 24.51 -19.75 23.95
N GLY A 47 25.22 -19.13 23.12
CA GLY A 47 25.71 -19.64 21.82
C GLY A 47 25.79 -18.53 20.79
N VAL A 48 25.34 -17.38 21.20
CA VAL A 48 25.51 -16.15 20.47
C VAL A 48 26.73 -15.46 21.05
N ASP A 49 27.88 -15.68 20.44
CA ASP A 49 29.07 -14.90 20.72
C ASP A 49 28.70 -13.42 20.70
N GLY A 50 29.17 -12.67 21.70
CA GLY A 50 28.68 -11.33 22.01
C GLY A 50 28.45 -10.48 20.74
N MET A 51 27.45 -9.64 20.79
CA MET A 51 27.10 -8.75 19.64
C MET A 51 28.31 -7.83 19.38
N PRO A 52 29.15 -8.10 18.36
CA PRO A 52 30.29 -7.22 18.09
C PRO A 52 29.73 -5.85 17.67
N MET A 53 30.35 -4.80 18.17
CA MET A 53 30.09 -3.46 17.67
C MET A 53 30.47 -3.44 16.19
N GLN A 54 29.55 -3.02 15.34
CA GLN A 54 29.81 -2.85 13.90
C GLN A 54 30.97 -1.87 13.70
N PRO A 55 31.94 -2.17 12.84
CA PRO A 55 32.84 -1.12 12.37
C PRO A 55 31.99 -0.04 11.66
N ARG A 56 32.25 1.21 11.94
CA ARG A 56 31.65 2.32 11.23
C ARG A 56 31.96 2.19 9.73
N VAL A 57 30.95 2.25 8.91
CA VAL A 57 31.12 2.29 7.45
C VAL A 57 31.54 3.72 7.10
N ASP A 58 32.67 3.86 6.40
CA ASP A 58 33.14 5.15 5.90
C ASP A 58 32.05 5.84 5.06
N GLY A 59 31.77 7.11 5.35
CA GLY A 59 30.79 7.91 4.61
C GLY A 59 29.42 8.06 5.27
N ILE A 60 29.15 7.41 6.41
CA ILE A 60 27.90 7.59 7.20
C ILE A 60 28.04 8.75 8.22
N ASP A 61 29.22 9.32 8.39
CA ASP A 61 29.52 10.38 9.36
C ASP A 61 29.18 11.80 8.84
N ARG A 62 28.38 11.92 7.79
CA ARG A 62 28.05 13.23 7.23
C ARG A 62 27.01 13.92 8.08
N PRO A 63 27.20 15.22 8.46
CA PRO A 63 26.19 15.98 9.22
C PRO A 63 24.82 16.03 8.52
N MET A 64 24.80 15.90 7.19
CA MET A 64 23.58 15.84 6.38
C MET A 64 22.69 14.64 6.71
N ASP A 65 23.24 13.52 7.20
CA ASP A 65 22.49 12.30 7.54
C ASP A 65 21.58 12.52 8.77
N LEU A 66 21.87 13.54 9.58
CA LEU A 66 21.03 13.92 10.70
C LEU A 66 19.72 14.57 10.25
N LEU A 67 19.67 15.15 9.05
CA LEU A 67 18.47 15.84 8.55
C LEU A 67 17.28 14.87 8.37
N PRO A 68 17.40 13.77 7.60
CA PRO A 68 16.31 12.80 7.48
C PRO A 68 15.95 12.17 8.81
N LEU A 69 16.92 11.89 9.66
CA LEU A 69 16.67 11.36 11.00
C LEU A 69 15.84 12.36 11.84
N ALA A 70 16.18 13.63 11.81
CA ALA A 70 15.41 14.68 12.50
C ALA A 70 13.98 14.77 11.97
N ILE A 71 13.78 14.71 10.65
CA ILE A 71 12.45 14.69 10.03
C ILE A 71 11.64 13.51 10.57
N VAL A 72 12.19 12.30 10.57
CA VAL A 72 11.52 11.08 11.07
C VAL A 72 11.16 11.24 12.55
N VAL A 73 12.11 11.65 13.39
CA VAL A 73 11.89 11.79 14.84
C VAL A 73 10.80 12.82 15.15
N VAL A 74 10.88 14.01 14.55
CA VAL A 74 9.88 15.07 14.75
C VAL A 74 8.50 14.64 14.25
N SER A 75 8.43 14.00 13.08
CA SER A 75 7.17 13.52 12.51
C SER A 75 6.54 12.45 13.40
N VAL A 76 7.32 11.48 13.88
CA VAL A 76 6.83 10.42 14.76
C VAL A 76 6.37 10.98 16.11
N ILE A 77 7.11 11.92 16.73
CA ILE A 77 6.68 12.56 17.96
C ILE A 77 5.36 13.31 17.75
N THR A 78 5.23 14.05 16.64
CA THR A 78 3.99 14.74 16.30
C THR A 78 2.85 13.76 16.04
N LEU A 79 3.11 12.63 15.36
CA LEU A 79 2.14 11.59 15.07
C LEU A 79 1.55 10.98 16.35
N ILE A 80 2.37 10.67 17.36
CA ILE A 80 1.91 10.06 18.61
C ILE A 80 1.22 11.05 19.56
N THR A 81 1.47 12.36 19.41
CA THR A 81 0.89 13.41 20.26
C THR A 81 -0.37 14.04 19.67
N THR A 82 -0.57 13.96 18.36
CA THR A 82 -1.70 14.59 17.68
C THR A 82 -3.03 13.92 18.00
N HIS A 83 -4.09 14.71 18.07
CA HIS A 83 -5.47 14.25 18.19
C HIS A 83 -6.25 14.37 16.87
N SER A 84 -5.69 15.05 15.87
CA SER A 84 -6.28 15.22 14.55
C SER A 84 -5.86 14.06 13.63
N ARG A 85 -6.83 13.41 13.02
CA ARG A 85 -6.57 12.31 12.05
C ARG A 85 -5.90 12.82 10.78
N LEU A 86 -6.26 14.02 10.33
CA LEU A 86 -5.64 14.66 9.18
C LEU A 86 -4.16 14.94 9.46
N THR A 87 -3.86 15.54 10.61
CA THR A 87 -2.46 15.79 11.03
C THR A 87 -1.69 14.47 11.12
N ALA A 88 -2.30 13.41 11.67
CA ALA A 88 -1.67 12.10 11.74
C ALA A 88 -1.34 11.54 10.36
N ALA A 89 -2.24 11.66 9.37
CA ALA A 89 -2.00 11.21 8.00
C ALA A 89 -0.86 11.99 7.33
N VAL A 90 -0.81 13.31 7.52
CA VAL A 90 0.27 14.16 6.99
C VAL A 90 1.61 13.81 7.63
N MET A 91 1.62 13.63 8.96
CA MET A 91 2.87 13.26 9.68
C MET A 91 3.37 11.85 9.31
N LEU A 92 2.45 10.92 9.04
CA LEU A 92 2.82 9.59 8.52
C LEU A 92 3.55 9.74 7.18
N GLY A 93 2.98 10.49 6.23
CA GLY A 93 3.64 10.76 4.95
C GLY A 93 4.96 11.50 5.09
N THR A 94 5.06 12.44 6.04
CA THR A 94 6.33 13.14 6.33
C THR A 94 7.39 12.18 6.88
N THR A 95 6.97 11.19 7.70
CA THR A 95 7.88 10.12 8.16
C THR A 95 8.39 9.32 6.97
N GLY A 96 7.51 8.94 6.04
CA GLY A 96 7.90 8.23 4.81
C GLY A 96 8.87 9.03 3.93
N VAL A 97 8.68 10.34 3.80
CA VAL A 97 9.64 11.21 3.10
C VAL A 97 11.00 11.21 3.78
N GLY A 98 11.05 11.29 5.12
CA GLY A 98 12.31 11.21 5.88
C GLY A 98 13.04 9.87 5.66
N VAL A 99 12.31 8.76 5.68
CA VAL A 99 12.86 7.43 5.38
C VAL A 99 13.36 7.36 3.93
N THR A 100 12.60 7.91 2.97
CA THR A 100 13.02 7.98 1.56
C THR A 100 14.35 8.72 1.38
N LEU A 101 14.49 9.88 2.02
CA LEU A 101 15.74 10.64 1.98
C LEU A 101 16.91 9.85 2.58
N GLN A 102 16.68 9.11 3.66
CA GLN A 102 17.69 8.27 4.28
C GLN A 102 18.14 7.14 3.34
N ILE A 103 17.19 6.46 2.68
CA ILE A 103 17.47 5.42 1.68
C ILE A 103 18.27 5.99 0.50
N LEU A 104 17.88 7.18 0.02
CA LEU A 104 18.59 7.87 -1.06
C LEU A 104 20.05 8.20 -0.67
N MET A 105 20.26 8.69 0.55
CA MET A 105 21.61 9.00 1.05
C MET A 105 22.49 7.75 1.24
N LEU A 106 21.87 6.59 1.47
CA LEU A 106 22.55 5.30 1.49
C LEU A 106 22.90 4.76 0.09
N GLY A 107 22.59 5.49 -0.98
CA GLY A 107 22.94 5.14 -2.36
C GLY A 107 22.01 4.13 -3.02
N ALA A 108 20.75 4.02 -2.57
CA ALA A 108 19.74 3.13 -3.14
C ALA A 108 18.61 3.92 -3.84
N PRO A 109 18.85 4.55 -5.00
CA PRO A 109 17.90 5.46 -5.65
C PRO A 109 16.62 4.76 -6.14
N ASP A 110 16.69 3.51 -6.61
CA ASP A 110 15.50 2.75 -7.00
C ASP A 110 14.55 2.53 -5.82
N VAL A 111 15.13 2.08 -4.69
CA VAL A 111 14.36 1.82 -3.48
C VAL A 111 13.79 3.13 -2.92
N ALA A 112 14.56 4.22 -2.94
CA ALA A 112 14.10 5.53 -2.51
C ALA A 112 12.94 6.04 -3.38
N LEU A 113 13.04 5.92 -4.70
CA LEU A 113 11.99 6.35 -5.62
C LEU A 113 10.72 5.53 -5.45
N THR A 114 10.85 4.21 -5.30
CA THR A 114 9.72 3.32 -5.02
C THR A 114 9.05 3.67 -3.69
N GLN A 115 9.83 3.83 -2.62
CA GLN A 115 9.33 4.21 -1.29
C GLN A 115 8.56 5.54 -1.34
N PHE A 116 9.11 6.56 -2.01
CA PHE A 116 8.47 7.86 -2.15
C PHE A 116 7.11 7.78 -2.86
N LEU A 117 7.05 7.06 -3.98
CA LEU A 117 5.82 6.94 -4.77
C LEU A 117 4.75 6.12 -4.05
N VAL A 118 5.15 5.04 -3.38
CA VAL A 118 4.24 4.22 -2.56
C VAL A 118 3.70 5.05 -1.40
N GLU A 119 4.54 5.79 -0.70
CA GLU A 119 4.14 6.64 0.43
C GLU A 119 3.13 7.71 -0.01
N LEU A 120 3.40 8.39 -1.12
CA LEU A 120 2.48 9.35 -1.73
C LEU A 120 1.10 8.73 -2.00
N LEU A 121 1.08 7.54 -2.59
CA LEU A 121 -0.14 6.83 -2.91
C LEU A 121 -0.89 6.38 -1.64
N VAL A 122 -0.17 5.86 -0.65
CA VAL A 122 -0.73 5.44 0.64
C VAL A 122 -1.37 6.63 1.37
N VAL A 123 -0.71 7.79 1.41
CA VAL A 123 -1.28 9.02 1.98
C VAL A 123 -2.58 9.41 1.28
N VAL A 124 -2.63 9.35 -0.05
CA VAL A 124 -3.85 9.63 -0.82
C VAL A 124 -4.97 8.65 -0.47
N ILE A 125 -4.66 7.35 -0.39
CA ILE A 125 -5.64 6.32 0.00
C ILE A 125 -6.15 6.57 1.43
N ILE A 126 -5.26 6.87 2.37
CA ILE A 126 -5.62 7.22 3.74
C ILE A 126 -6.54 8.45 3.75
N MET A 127 -6.25 9.48 2.96
CA MET A 127 -7.10 10.67 2.84
C MET A 127 -8.51 10.33 2.34
N PHE A 128 -8.67 9.40 1.39
CA PHE A 128 -9.98 8.92 0.96
C PHE A 128 -10.75 8.22 2.10
N VAL A 129 -10.05 7.43 2.91
CA VAL A 129 -10.66 6.76 4.06
C VAL A 129 -11.01 7.76 5.17
N LEU A 130 -10.12 8.71 5.46
CA LEU A 130 -10.33 9.72 6.51
C LEU A 130 -11.49 10.66 6.21
N ARG A 131 -11.76 10.94 4.94
CA ARG A 131 -12.92 11.72 4.49
C ARG A 131 -14.25 11.21 5.07
N GLN A 132 -14.28 9.94 5.44
CA GLN A 132 -15.47 9.24 5.91
C GLN A 132 -15.44 8.98 7.42
N GLN A 133 -14.39 9.41 8.11
CA GLN A 133 -14.17 9.21 9.53
C GLN A 133 -14.32 10.54 10.31
N PRO A 134 -14.63 10.50 11.61
CA PRO A 134 -14.60 11.70 12.45
C PRO A 134 -13.22 12.37 12.40
N GLU A 135 -13.16 13.70 12.50
CA GLU A 135 -11.92 14.46 12.39
C GLU A 135 -10.91 14.17 13.50
N LEU A 136 -11.41 13.83 14.69
CA LEU A 136 -10.59 13.62 15.88
C LEU A 136 -10.54 12.14 16.29
N PHE A 137 -9.43 11.75 16.88
CA PHE A 137 -9.33 10.47 17.56
C PHE A 137 -10.11 10.48 18.87
N HIS A 138 -10.74 9.36 19.20
CA HIS A 138 -11.34 9.18 20.52
C HIS A 138 -10.25 9.11 21.59
N ARG A 139 -10.47 9.79 22.72
CA ARG A 139 -9.55 9.75 23.86
C ARG A 139 -9.49 8.33 24.43
N THR A 140 -8.29 7.79 24.50
CA THR A 140 -8.04 6.48 25.09
C THR A 140 -7.84 6.62 26.60
N SER A 141 -8.27 5.63 27.38
CA SER A 141 -8.03 5.62 28.84
C SER A 141 -6.53 5.52 29.14
N ARG A 142 -6.07 6.21 30.16
CA ARG A 142 -4.66 6.23 30.59
C ARG A 142 -4.02 4.83 30.71
N PRO A 143 -4.68 3.83 31.37
CA PRO A 143 -4.07 2.49 31.50
C PRO A 143 -3.96 1.75 30.17
N ARG A 144 -4.85 2.01 29.22
CA ARG A 144 -4.74 1.45 27.86
C ARG A 144 -3.60 2.10 27.08
N SER A 145 -3.44 3.41 27.19
CA SER A 145 -2.35 4.15 26.57
C SER A 145 -0.99 3.72 27.14
N ALA A 146 -0.88 3.56 28.46
CA ALA A 146 0.35 3.07 29.10
C ALA A 146 0.76 1.67 28.62
N ARG A 147 -0.21 0.72 28.55
CA ARG A 147 0.05 -0.62 28.02
C ARG A 147 0.51 -0.58 26.54
N ALA A 148 -0.14 0.22 25.71
CA ALA A 148 0.27 0.41 24.32
C ALA A 148 1.68 1.01 24.24
N GLY A 149 2.01 1.98 25.09
CA GLY A 149 3.35 2.57 25.18
C GLY A 149 4.44 1.56 25.56
N ILE A 150 4.17 0.73 26.58
CA ILE A 150 5.12 -0.35 26.97
C ILE A 150 5.35 -1.32 25.80
N MET A 151 4.28 -1.75 25.14
CA MET A 151 4.38 -2.64 23.97
C MET A 151 5.15 -2.00 22.82
N ALA A 152 4.91 -0.72 22.54
CA ALA A 152 5.63 0.01 21.50
C ALA A 152 7.12 0.14 21.79
N ILE A 153 7.49 0.46 23.04
CA ILE A 153 8.90 0.53 23.46
C ILE A 153 9.53 -0.86 23.36
N ALA A 154 8.88 -1.92 23.87
CA ALA A 154 9.39 -3.28 23.77
C ALA A 154 9.61 -3.71 22.31
N ALA A 155 8.65 -3.43 21.43
CA ALA A 155 8.76 -3.71 20.00
C ALA A 155 9.90 -2.92 19.35
N GLY A 156 10.03 -1.63 19.67
CA GLY A 156 11.13 -0.79 19.17
C GLY A 156 12.50 -1.28 19.59
N VAL A 157 12.66 -1.62 20.87
CA VAL A 157 13.91 -2.19 21.39
C VAL A 157 14.23 -3.55 20.76
N ALA A 158 13.22 -4.43 20.65
CA ALA A 158 13.39 -5.74 20.02
C ALA A 158 13.82 -5.62 18.56
N THR A 159 13.18 -4.73 17.80
CA THR A 159 13.53 -4.47 16.40
C THR A 159 14.93 -3.87 16.28
N PHE A 160 15.25 -2.87 17.11
CA PHE A 160 16.58 -2.26 17.12
C PHE A 160 17.69 -3.29 17.40
N LEU A 161 17.53 -4.07 18.47
CA LEU A 161 18.50 -5.11 18.84
C LEU A 161 18.58 -6.22 17.79
N GLY A 162 17.46 -6.60 17.18
CA GLY A 162 17.42 -7.58 16.08
C GLY A 162 18.19 -7.11 14.86
N VAL A 163 17.96 -5.89 14.40
CA VAL A 163 18.68 -5.29 13.27
C VAL A 163 20.17 -5.13 13.62
N TRP A 164 20.47 -4.62 14.81
CA TRP A 164 21.84 -4.48 15.30
C TRP A 164 22.58 -5.81 15.28
N ALA A 165 21.97 -6.87 15.81
CA ALA A 165 22.56 -8.20 15.84
C ALA A 165 22.79 -8.79 14.45
N LEU A 166 21.83 -8.60 13.52
CA LEU A 166 21.95 -9.07 12.15
C LEU A 166 23.09 -8.36 11.41
N LEU A 167 23.14 -7.04 11.51
CA LEU A 167 24.18 -6.26 10.86
C LEU A 167 25.57 -6.54 11.44
N GLY A 168 25.69 -6.89 12.74
CA GLY A 168 26.99 -7.17 13.40
C GLY A 168 27.57 -8.55 13.19
N ARG A 169 26.75 -9.51 12.73
CA ARG A 169 27.15 -10.92 12.63
C ARG A 169 27.45 -11.40 11.23
N HIS A 170 26.98 -10.69 10.25
CA HIS A 170 27.10 -11.11 8.86
C HIS A 170 27.91 -10.08 8.07
N GLU A 171 29.01 -10.53 7.48
CA GLU A 171 29.65 -9.81 6.39
C GLU A 171 28.68 -9.72 5.21
N ARG A 172 28.99 -8.85 4.25
CA ARG A 172 28.17 -8.74 3.04
C ARG A 172 28.10 -10.10 2.36
N PRO A 173 26.89 -10.63 2.05
CA PRO A 173 26.76 -11.93 1.42
C PRO A 173 27.55 -12.00 0.12
N GLU A 174 28.28 -13.07 -0.11
CA GLU A 174 29.05 -13.26 -1.35
C GLU A 174 28.16 -13.11 -2.59
N ILE A 175 26.91 -13.60 -2.52
CA ILE A 175 25.94 -13.47 -3.61
C ILE A 175 25.60 -12.01 -3.94
N ALA A 176 25.54 -11.13 -2.95
CA ALA A 176 25.29 -9.71 -3.18
C ALA A 176 26.48 -9.06 -3.92
N MET A 177 27.71 -9.45 -3.53
CA MET A 177 28.92 -8.99 -4.21
C MET A 177 29.05 -9.57 -5.61
N TRP A 178 28.57 -10.79 -5.82
CA TRP A 178 28.51 -11.42 -7.14
C TRP A 178 27.56 -10.66 -8.06
N TYR A 179 26.33 -10.35 -7.61
CA TYR A 179 25.40 -9.55 -8.42
C TYR A 179 25.98 -8.19 -8.82
N LEU A 180 26.66 -7.50 -7.90
CA LEU A 180 27.27 -6.20 -8.21
C LEU A 180 28.36 -6.29 -9.26
N ARG A 181 29.08 -7.42 -9.35
CA ARG A 181 30.20 -7.60 -10.29
C ARG A 181 29.73 -8.16 -11.63
N GLU A 182 28.89 -9.20 -11.59
CA GLU A 182 28.58 -10.03 -12.76
C GLU A 182 27.26 -9.68 -13.43
N ALA A 183 26.26 -9.17 -12.69
CA ALA A 183 24.94 -8.91 -13.25
C ALA A 183 24.97 -7.95 -14.45
N PRO A 184 25.71 -6.83 -14.45
CA PRO A 184 25.75 -5.94 -15.61
C PRO A 184 26.30 -6.62 -16.87
N GLY A 185 27.28 -7.51 -16.71
CA GLY A 185 27.87 -8.26 -17.83
C GLY A 185 26.95 -9.33 -18.39
N ILE A 186 26.17 -9.96 -17.55
CA ILE A 186 25.24 -11.05 -17.92
C ILE A 186 23.95 -10.51 -18.53
N SER A 187 23.34 -9.52 -17.85
CA SER A 187 22.03 -8.95 -18.26
C SER A 187 22.15 -7.87 -19.34
N GLY A 188 23.34 -7.28 -19.50
CA GLY A 188 23.52 -6.11 -20.34
C GLY A 188 22.90 -4.81 -19.80
N GLY A 189 22.35 -4.84 -18.57
CA GLY A 189 21.74 -3.71 -17.89
C GLY A 189 22.59 -3.16 -16.76
N ALA A 190 22.74 -1.85 -16.68
CA ALA A 190 23.51 -1.21 -15.60
C ALA A 190 22.74 -1.10 -14.28
N ASN A 191 21.41 -1.20 -14.29
CA ASN A 191 20.59 -1.18 -13.10
C ASN A 191 20.49 -2.58 -12.47
N VAL A 192 21.41 -2.88 -11.55
CA VAL A 192 21.50 -4.18 -10.89
C VAL A 192 20.23 -4.51 -10.09
N VAL A 193 19.57 -3.51 -9.49
CA VAL A 193 18.32 -3.74 -8.72
C VAL A 193 17.22 -4.26 -9.64
N ASN A 194 16.98 -3.57 -10.75
CA ASN A 194 15.94 -4.00 -11.69
C ASN A 194 16.29 -5.34 -12.34
N THR A 195 17.53 -5.55 -12.76
CA THR A 195 17.94 -6.84 -13.39
C THR A 195 17.81 -8.02 -12.44
N ILE A 196 18.07 -7.85 -11.14
CA ILE A 196 17.77 -8.88 -10.15
C ILE A 196 16.27 -9.22 -10.13
N LEU A 197 15.41 -8.21 -10.10
CA LEU A 197 13.96 -8.38 -9.97
C LEU A 197 13.29 -8.99 -11.23
N VAL A 198 13.82 -8.71 -12.42
CA VAL A 198 13.17 -9.12 -13.67
C VAL A 198 13.89 -10.25 -14.42
N GLU A 199 15.15 -10.56 -14.07
CA GLU A 199 15.95 -11.60 -14.72
C GLU A 199 16.42 -12.69 -13.74
N PHE A 200 17.25 -12.36 -12.75
CA PHE A 200 17.84 -13.36 -11.87
C PHE A 200 16.85 -13.96 -10.88
N ARG A 201 15.91 -13.15 -10.38
CA ARG A 201 14.91 -13.53 -9.39
C ARG A 201 13.47 -13.14 -9.81
N ALA A 202 13.19 -13.20 -11.09
CA ALA A 202 11.90 -12.84 -11.65
C ALA A 202 10.73 -13.67 -11.08
N LEU A 203 10.98 -14.85 -10.52
CA LEU A 203 9.99 -15.65 -9.82
C LEU A 203 9.45 -14.96 -8.56
N ASP A 204 10.28 -14.21 -7.84
CA ASP A 204 9.85 -13.43 -6.66
C ASP A 204 8.86 -12.34 -7.10
N THR A 205 9.19 -11.60 -8.17
CA THR A 205 8.30 -10.58 -8.74
C THR A 205 7.01 -11.18 -9.29
N MET A 206 7.06 -12.38 -9.88
CA MET A 206 5.84 -13.11 -10.28
C MET A 206 4.97 -13.46 -9.06
N GLY A 207 5.58 -13.84 -7.94
CA GLY A 207 4.90 -14.03 -6.66
C GLY A 207 4.21 -12.76 -6.16
N GLU A 208 4.91 -11.63 -6.22
CA GLU A 208 4.37 -10.31 -5.85
C GLU A 208 3.17 -9.93 -6.73
N LEU A 209 3.26 -10.13 -8.05
CA LEU A 209 2.14 -9.93 -8.97
C LEU A 209 0.93 -10.79 -8.61
N SER A 210 1.15 -12.04 -8.21
CA SER A 210 0.08 -12.95 -7.80
C SER A 210 -0.62 -12.44 -6.55
N VAL A 211 0.12 -11.97 -5.55
CA VAL A 211 -0.44 -11.34 -4.33
C VAL A 211 -1.21 -10.07 -4.66
N LEU A 212 -0.68 -9.21 -5.54
CA LEU A 212 -1.37 -7.99 -5.99
C LEU A 212 -2.66 -8.33 -6.74
N GLY A 213 -2.65 -9.35 -7.60
CA GLY A 213 -3.84 -9.84 -8.30
C GLY A 213 -4.91 -10.33 -7.33
N MET A 214 -4.52 -11.12 -6.33
CA MET A 214 -5.41 -11.58 -5.26
C MET A 214 -5.97 -10.42 -4.45
N ALA A 215 -5.15 -9.44 -4.07
CA ALA A 215 -5.62 -8.24 -3.37
C ALA A 215 -6.67 -7.48 -4.19
N GLY A 216 -6.46 -7.36 -5.50
CA GLY A 216 -7.45 -6.77 -6.42
C GLY A 216 -8.78 -7.51 -6.42
N VAL A 217 -8.75 -8.85 -6.46
CA VAL A 217 -9.96 -9.68 -6.39
C VAL A 217 -10.68 -9.53 -5.05
N VAL A 218 -9.94 -9.49 -3.93
CA VAL A 218 -10.50 -9.31 -2.59
C VAL A 218 -11.15 -7.93 -2.46
N ILE A 219 -10.49 -6.86 -2.90
CA ILE A 219 -11.07 -5.50 -2.91
C ILE A 219 -12.36 -5.49 -3.72
N ALA A 220 -12.36 -6.11 -4.89
CA ALA A 220 -13.53 -6.18 -5.75
C ALA A 220 -14.68 -6.95 -5.11
N ALA A 221 -14.39 -8.09 -4.48
CA ALA A 221 -15.39 -8.91 -3.80
C ALA A 221 -16.00 -8.17 -2.62
N VAL A 222 -15.17 -7.54 -1.77
CA VAL A 222 -15.62 -6.78 -0.60
C VAL A 222 -16.46 -5.57 -1.02
N VAL A 223 -15.96 -4.77 -1.99
CA VAL A 223 -16.70 -3.60 -2.48
C VAL A 223 -17.97 -4.01 -3.25
N GLY A 224 -17.90 -5.12 -4.00
CA GLY A 224 -19.04 -5.68 -4.74
C GLY A 224 -20.13 -6.23 -3.84
N SER A 225 -19.80 -6.72 -2.64
CA SER A 225 -20.75 -7.23 -1.65
C SER A 225 -21.57 -6.11 -0.98
N ILE A 226 -21.07 -4.88 -1.02
CA ILE A 226 -21.79 -3.73 -0.48
C ILE A 226 -23.00 -3.47 -1.40
N PRO A 227 -24.28 -3.64 -0.94
CA PRO A 227 -25.45 -3.48 -1.77
C PRO A 227 -25.51 -2.07 -2.39
N ARG A 228 -25.69 -1.94 -3.69
CA ARG A 228 -25.80 -0.65 -4.39
C ARG A 228 -27.25 -0.15 -4.31
N HIS A 229 -27.48 1.01 -3.68
CA HIS A 229 -28.77 1.67 -3.81
C HIS A 229 -28.86 2.34 -5.20
N PRO A 230 -30.04 2.36 -5.82
CA PRO A 230 -30.25 3.17 -7.01
C PRO A 230 -29.91 4.63 -6.65
N PHE A 231 -29.01 5.21 -7.42
CA PHE A 231 -28.59 6.59 -7.23
C PHE A 231 -29.82 7.50 -7.40
N LEU A 232 -30.14 8.25 -6.36
CA LEU A 232 -30.90 9.46 -6.54
C LEU A 232 -30.09 10.33 -7.52
N LYS A 233 -30.69 10.72 -8.64
CA LYS A 233 -30.09 11.62 -9.64
C LYS A 233 -29.84 12.99 -9.00
N GLY A 234 -28.82 13.10 -8.19
CA GLY A 234 -28.38 14.32 -7.53
C GLY A 234 -26.89 14.48 -7.72
N THR A 235 -26.45 15.69 -7.85
CA THR A 235 -25.05 16.08 -7.93
C THR A 235 -24.30 15.53 -6.72
N HIS A 236 -23.47 14.51 -6.94
CA HIS A 236 -22.58 13.99 -5.90
C HIS A 236 -21.53 15.05 -5.57
N PRO A 237 -21.25 15.31 -4.29
CA PRO A 237 -20.19 16.26 -3.92
C PRO A 237 -18.84 15.79 -4.47
N ALA A 238 -18.03 16.75 -4.89
CA ALA A 238 -16.67 16.48 -5.35
C ALA A 238 -15.84 15.77 -4.27
N PRO A 239 -14.84 14.94 -4.64
CA PRO A 239 -14.03 14.15 -3.70
C PRO A 239 -13.49 14.91 -2.50
N PHE A 240 -13.31 16.20 -2.58
CA PHE A 240 -12.81 17.05 -1.49
C PHE A 240 -13.69 18.27 -1.22
N THR A 241 -15.01 18.22 -1.45
CA THR A 241 -15.95 19.32 -1.16
C THR A 241 -15.35 20.73 -1.39
N LEU A 242 -14.48 20.86 -2.39
CA LEU A 242 -13.92 22.14 -2.76
C LEU A 242 -15.04 22.97 -3.38
N PRO A 243 -15.27 24.21 -2.90
CA PRO A 243 -16.16 25.13 -3.59
C PRO A 243 -15.82 25.15 -5.09
N GLU A 244 -16.80 25.25 -5.96
CA GLU A 244 -16.58 25.24 -7.43
C GLU A 244 -15.45 26.20 -7.86
N VAL A 245 -15.35 27.35 -7.20
CA VAL A 245 -14.31 28.35 -7.42
C VAL A 245 -12.90 27.81 -7.17
N ASN A 246 -12.68 26.99 -6.14
CA ASN A 246 -11.38 26.40 -5.83
C ASN A 246 -11.05 25.15 -6.68
N SER A 247 -12.02 24.61 -7.38
CA SER A 247 -11.80 23.45 -8.27
C SER A 247 -11.17 23.84 -9.62
N ILE A 248 -11.27 25.10 -10.04
CA ILE A 248 -10.72 25.59 -11.32
C ILE A 248 -9.20 25.51 -11.36
N PRO A 249 -8.43 26.08 -10.38
CA PRO A 249 -6.99 25.94 -10.37
C PRO A 249 -6.53 24.48 -10.36
N MET A 250 -7.20 23.63 -9.58
CA MET A 250 -6.89 22.20 -9.50
C MET A 250 -7.13 21.49 -10.84
N ARG A 251 -8.22 21.80 -11.56
CA ARG A 251 -8.49 21.26 -12.89
C ARG A 251 -7.43 21.67 -13.92
N ILE A 252 -7.00 22.94 -13.88
CA ILE A 252 -5.97 23.46 -14.79
C ILE A 252 -4.64 22.75 -14.49
N LEU A 253 -4.24 22.70 -13.21
CA LEU A 253 -3.01 22.03 -12.79
C LEU A 253 -3.02 20.54 -13.22
N CYS A 254 -4.07 19.81 -12.94
CA CYS A 254 -4.15 18.40 -13.29
C CYS A 254 -4.21 18.17 -14.81
N ARG A 255 -4.80 19.09 -15.59
CA ARG A 255 -4.79 19.00 -17.06
C ARG A 255 -3.37 19.08 -17.62
N ALA A 256 -2.50 19.88 -17.02
CA ALA A 256 -1.10 19.95 -17.39
C ALA A 256 -0.28 18.78 -16.81
N LEU A 257 -0.54 18.41 -15.56
CA LEU A 257 0.23 17.39 -14.83
C LEU A 257 0.02 15.97 -15.38
N VAL A 258 -1.20 15.61 -15.76
CA VAL A 258 -1.52 14.25 -16.25
C VAL A 258 -0.69 13.85 -17.47
N PRO A 259 -0.59 14.64 -18.55
CA PRO A 259 0.26 14.27 -19.69
C PRO A 259 1.74 14.23 -19.31
N VAL A 260 2.21 15.15 -18.45
CA VAL A 260 3.60 15.14 -17.99
C VAL A 260 3.93 13.87 -17.23
N LEU A 261 3.07 13.47 -16.26
CA LEU A 261 3.25 12.22 -15.51
C LEU A 261 3.15 10.99 -16.42
N SER A 262 2.30 11.02 -17.46
CA SER A 262 2.18 9.91 -18.39
C SER A 262 3.43 9.74 -19.23
N VAL A 263 4.01 10.83 -19.72
CA VAL A 263 5.30 10.82 -20.46
C VAL A 263 6.42 10.38 -19.52
N LEU A 264 6.45 10.90 -18.30
CA LEU A 264 7.45 10.53 -17.30
C LEU A 264 7.37 9.03 -16.95
N ALA A 265 6.18 8.48 -16.79
CA ALA A 265 5.98 7.05 -16.56
C ALA A 265 6.55 6.22 -17.72
N PHE A 266 6.30 6.63 -18.96
CA PHE A 266 6.85 5.97 -20.14
C PHE A 266 8.39 6.03 -20.18
N VAL A 267 8.97 7.19 -19.90
CA VAL A 267 10.45 7.36 -19.85
C VAL A 267 11.06 6.49 -18.75
N ILE A 268 10.46 6.48 -17.54
CA ILE A 268 10.92 5.67 -16.41
C ILE A 268 10.81 4.17 -16.74
N PHE A 269 9.78 3.75 -17.45
CA PHE A 269 9.64 2.39 -17.93
C PHE A 269 10.78 2.00 -18.88
N MET A 270 11.01 2.81 -19.91
CA MET A 270 12.01 2.52 -20.94
C MET A 270 13.45 2.50 -20.40
N ARG A 271 13.76 3.34 -19.41
CA ARG A 271 15.11 3.44 -18.85
C ARG A 271 15.41 2.44 -17.74
N GLY A 272 14.41 1.71 -17.22
CA GLY A 272 14.54 0.87 -16.03
C GLY A 272 15.64 -0.18 -16.08
N HIS A 273 16.05 -0.62 -17.26
CA HIS A 273 17.14 -1.58 -17.42
C HIS A 273 18.53 -1.01 -17.11
N ASN A 274 18.75 0.28 -17.34
CA ASN A 274 20.05 0.94 -17.17
C ASN A 274 20.09 1.95 -16.03
N ASP A 275 18.96 2.62 -15.76
CA ASP A 275 18.81 3.68 -14.76
C ASP A 275 17.70 3.34 -13.76
N PRO A 276 17.63 4.03 -12.63
CA PRO A 276 16.52 3.88 -11.69
C PRO A 276 15.16 4.01 -12.37
N GLY A 277 14.31 2.95 -12.24
CA GLY A 277 13.04 2.87 -12.97
C GLY A 277 12.48 1.46 -13.03
N GLY A 278 11.88 1.12 -14.19
CA GLY A 278 11.24 -0.16 -14.47
C GLY A 278 9.72 -0.12 -14.34
N GLY A 279 9.07 -1.25 -14.64
CA GLY A 279 7.60 -1.35 -14.77
C GLY A 279 6.86 -1.02 -13.49
N PHE A 280 7.36 -1.45 -12.34
CA PHE A 280 6.73 -1.18 -11.06
C PHE A 280 6.71 0.33 -10.74
N ILE A 281 7.86 1.00 -10.84
CA ILE A 281 7.99 2.44 -10.57
C ILE A 281 7.19 3.24 -11.60
N ALA A 282 7.28 2.88 -12.86
CA ALA A 282 6.50 3.51 -13.92
C ALA A 282 4.98 3.39 -13.69
N ALA A 283 4.51 2.23 -13.21
CA ALA A 283 3.10 2.04 -12.87
C ALA A 283 2.64 2.95 -11.73
N LEU A 284 3.48 3.15 -10.71
CA LEU A 284 3.18 4.08 -9.61
C LEU A 284 3.06 5.52 -10.10
N VAL A 285 3.96 5.97 -10.99
CA VAL A 285 3.89 7.30 -11.60
C VAL A 285 2.65 7.44 -12.50
N ALA A 286 2.33 6.42 -13.30
CA ALA A 286 1.09 6.39 -14.08
C ALA A 286 -0.15 6.42 -13.17
N CYS A 287 -0.11 5.73 -12.03
CA CYS A 287 -1.17 5.77 -11.04
C CYS A 287 -1.32 7.17 -10.41
N ALA A 288 -0.22 7.88 -10.16
CA ALA A 288 -0.28 9.28 -9.71
C ALA A 288 -1.01 10.17 -10.74
N ALA A 289 -0.83 9.92 -12.05
CA ALA A 289 -1.60 10.61 -13.09
C ALA A 289 -3.11 10.25 -13.03
N VAL A 290 -3.43 8.98 -12.76
CA VAL A 290 -4.83 8.53 -12.55
C VAL A 290 -5.44 9.23 -11.33
N VAL A 291 -4.71 9.30 -10.20
CA VAL A 291 -5.12 10.03 -8.99
C VAL A 291 -5.35 11.51 -9.27
N ALA A 292 -4.40 12.17 -9.94
CA ALA A 292 -4.53 13.58 -10.30
C ALA A 292 -5.79 13.83 -11.15
N ARG A 293 -6.06 12.94 -12.11
CA ARG A 293 -7.28 12.97 -12.91
C ARG A 293 -8.53 12.76 -12.07
N TYR A 294 -8.49 11.87 -11.08
CA TYR A 294 -9.61 11.65 -10.17
C TYR A 294 -9.89 12.90 -9.35
N LEU A 295 -8.86 13.51 -8.76
CA LEU A 295 -8.99 14.72 -7.95
C LEU A 295 -9.47 15.94 -8.75
N SER A 296 -9.20 15.98 -10.06
CA SER A 296 -9.66 17.05 -10.95
C SER A 296 -11.13 16.93 -11.36
N LYS A 297 -11.76 15.78 -11.14
CA LYS A 297 -13.20 15.61 -11.45
C LYS A 297 -14.04 16.29 -10.38
N GLY A 298 -15.08 16.99 -10.81
CA GLY A 298 -16.08 17.59 -9.93
C GLY A 298 -17.12 16.60 -9.39
N SER A 299 -16.96 15.29 -9.62
CA SER A 299 -17.92 14.27 -9.20
C SER A 299 -17.21 12.97 -8.83
N ASP A 300 -17.72 12.24 -7.86
CA ASP A 300 -17.27 10.93 -7.40
C ASP A 300 -17.60 9.79 -8.38
N GLY A 301 -17.40 9.99 -9.67
CA GLY A 301 -17.62 8.94 -10.66
C GLY A 301 -16.36 8.12 -10.92
N PRO A 302 -16.46 6.86 -11.40
CA PRO A 302 -15.29 6.07 -11.77
C PRO A 302 -14.48 6.79 -12.84
N ILE A 303 -13.16 6.76 -12.72
CA ILE A 303 -12.25 7.43 -13.67
C ILE A 303 -12.23 6.67 -14.99
N VAL A 304 -12.24 5.36 -14.89
CA VAL A 304 -12.18 4.40 -15.98
C VAL A 304 -13.40 3.48 -15.87
N LYS A 305 -13.83 2.89 -16.98
CA LYS A 305 -14.92 1.88 -16.97
C LYS A 305 -14.65 0.83 -15.89
N GLN A 306 -15.70 0.40 -15.19
CA GLN A 306 -15.61 -0.46 -13.99
C GLN A 306 -14.76 -1.73 -14.18
N ASN A 307 -14.79 -2.32 -15.37
CA ASN A 307 -14.08 -3.57 -15.67
C ASN A 307 -12.64 -3.36 -16.17
N THR A 308 -12.28 -2.13 -16.60
CA THR A 308 -10.94 -1.87 -17.18
C THR A 308 -9.79 -2.20 -16.23
N PRO A 309 -9.85 -1.87 -14.92
CA PRO A 309 -8.79 -2.24 -13.99
C PRO A 309 -8.58 -3.74 -13.87
N PHE A 310 -9.66 -4.53 -13.90
CA PHE A 310 -9.57 -6.01 -13.87
C PHE A 310 -8.89 -6.55 -15.12
N TYR A 311 -9.25 -6.02 -16.29
CA TYR A 311 -8.60 -6.43 -17.54
C TYR A 311 -7.13 -6.04 -17.56
N LEU A 312 -6.77 -4.87 -17.05
CA LEU A 312 -5.37 -4.45 -16.94
C LEU A 312 -4.58 -5.39 -16.01
N THR A 313 -5.12 -5.69 -14.83
CA THR A 313 -4.46 -6.60 -13.88
C THR A 313 -4.33 -8.00 -14.47
N GLY A 314 -5.41 -8.56 -15.01
CA GLY A 314 -5.40 -9.90 -15.58
C GLY A 314 -4.50 -10.01 -16.80
N PHE A 315 -4.56 -9.05 -17.71
CA PHE A 315 -3.70 -9.02 -18.90
C PHE A 315 -2.23 -8.83 -18.52
N GLY A 316 -1.94 -7.98 -17.51
CA GLY A 316 -0.59 -7.81 -16.99
C GLY A 316 -0.02 -9.12 -16.44
N MET A 317 -0.79 -9.87 -15.64
CA MET A 317 -0.38 -11.18 -15.13
C MET A 317 -0.15 -12.20 -16.26
N LEU A 318 -1.03 -12.22 -17.26
CA LEU A 318 -0.88 -13.09 -18.42
C LEU A 318 0.36 -12.74 -19.25
N THR A 319 0.66 -11.45 -19.41
CA THR A 319 1.87 -10.99 -20.12
C THR A 319 3.14 -11.39 -19.39
N ALA A 320 3.17 -11.25 -18.06
CA ALA A 320 4.30 -11.70 -17.26
C ALA A 320 4.46 -13.23 -17.30
N LEU A 321 3.36 -13.99 -17.22
CA LEU A 321 3.37 -15.44 -17.37
C LEU A 321 3.86 -15.86 -18.76
N PHE A 322 3.40 -15.20 -19.81
CA PHE A 322 3.83 -15.44 -21.18
C PHE A 322 5.33 -15.23 -21.35
N ALA A 323 5.90 -14.16 -20.78
CA ALA A 323 7.34 -13.95 -20.78
C ALA A 323 8.09 -15.11 -20.08
N GLY A 324 7.52 -15.61 -18.97
CA GLY A 324 8.07 -16.78 -18.27
C GLY A 324 8.03 -18.06 -19.09
N VAL A 325 6.93 -18.30 -19.82
CA VAL A 325 6.78 -19.47 -20.71
C VAL A 325 7.75 -19.40 -21.88
N LEU A 326 8.00 -18.21 -22.44
CA LEU A 326 9.01 -18.02 -23.50
C LEU A 326 10.40 -18.49 -23.01
N GLY A 327 10.74 -18.25 -21.75
CA GLY A 327 12.01 -18.71 -21.16
C GLY A 327 12.21 -20.24 -21.24
N LEU A 328 11.13 -21.04 -21.23
CA LEU A 328 11.21 -22.50 -21.33
C LEU A 328 11.88 -22.97 -22.64
N THR A 329 11.84 -22.17 -23.69
CA THR A 329 12.53 -22.49 -24.96
C THR A 329 14.06 -22.51 -24.81
N HIS A 330 14.57 -21.90 -23.72
CA HIS A 330 15.99 -21.83 -23.38
C HIS A 330 16.33 -22.58 -22.08
N GLY A 331 15.46 -23.48 -21.67
CA GLY A 331 15.74 -24.48 -20.62
C GLY A 331 15.14 -24.22 -19.26
N SER A 332 14.69 -22.98 -18.92
CA SER A 332 14.04 -22.71 -17.64
C SER A 332 12.93 -21.67 -17.76
N PHE A 333 11.93 -21.78 -16.87
CA PHE A 333 10.88 -20.78 -16.73
C PHE A 333 11.49 -19.45 -16.30
N LEU A 334 11.07 -18.36 -16.92
CA LEU A 334 11.59 -17.00 -16.70
C LEU A 334 13.08 -16.82 -17.10
N TYR A 335 13.64 -17.69 -17.95
CA TYR A 335 14.96 -17.49 -18.49
C TYR A 335 14.96 -16.24 -19.41
N PRO A 336 15.83 -15.24 -19.17
CA PRO A 336 15.87 -14.04 -20.00
C PRO A 336 16.50 -14.34 -21.36
N ILE A 337 15.78 -14.02 -22.42
CA ILE A 337 16.28 -14.15 -23.80
C ILE A 337 16.72 -12.77 -24.25
N HIS A 338 18.01 -12.63 -24.57
CA HIS A 338 18.62 -11.39 -25.02
C HIS A 338 18.66 -11.31 -26.55
N GLY A 339 18.34 -10.15 -27.09
CA GLY A 339 18.39 -9.86 -28.51
C GLY A 339 18.76 -8.41 -28.78
N HIS A 340 19.06 -8.09 -30.04
CA HIS A 340 19.36 -6.72 -30.48
C HIS A 340 18.39 -6.32 -31.59
N ILE A 341 17.64 -5.27 -31.38
CA ILE A 341 16.75 -4.69 -32.40
C ILE A 341 17.18 -3.24 -32.62
N LEU A 342 17.52 -2.86 -33.84
CA LEU A 342 17.96 -1.50 -34.21
C LEU A 342 19.06 -0.94 -33.29
N HIS A 343 20.08 -1.74 -32.99
CA HIS A 343 21.19 -1.42 -32.06
C HIS A 343 20.80 -1.21 -30.59
N GLN A 344 19.53 -1.49 -30.20
CA GLN A 344 19.08 -1.49 -28.83
C GLN A 344 19.08 -2.92 -28.30
N HIS A 345 19.59 -3.10 -27.08
CA HIS A 345 19.51 -4.37 -26.36
C HIS A 345 18.08 -4.55 -25.85
N VAL A 346 17.42 -5.60 -26.33
CA VAL A 346 16.03 -5.94 -25.97
C VAL A 346 16.03 -7.32 -25.35
N THR A 347 15.34 -7.48 -24.23
CA THR A 347 15.23 -8.74 -23.52
C THR A 347 13.78 -9.13 -23.29
N THR A 348 13.49 -10.42 -23.12
CA THR A 348 12.16 -10.88 -22.72
C THR A 348 11.76 -10.37 -21.32
N SER A 349 12.73 -9.97 -20.50
CA SER A 349 12.49 -9.29 -19.23
C SER A 349 11.75 -7.96 -19.38
N MET A 350 11.87 -7.25 -20.52
CA MET A 350 11.06 -6.06 -20.80
C MET A 350 9.58 -6.40 -21.01
N ILE A 351 9.28 -7.58 -21.59
CA ILE A 351 7.88 -8.07 -21.74
C ILE A 351 7.33 -8.42 -20.35
N PHE A 352 8.15 -9.07 -19.53
CA PHE A 352 7.80 -9.36 -18.14
C PHE A 352 7.52 -8.06 -17.36
N ASP A 353 8.38 -7.07 -17.46
CA ASP A 353 8.27 -5.77 -16.81
C ASP A 353 7.04 -4.99 -17.29
N LEU A 354 6.66 -5.11 -18.57
CA LEU A 354 5.38 -4.59 -19.08
C LEU A 354 4.18 -5.26 -18.39
N GLY A 355 4.27 -6.56 -18.16
CA GLY A 355 3.28 -7.31 -17.38
C GLY A 355 3.14 -6.77 -15.96
N VAL A 356 4.27 -6.49 -15.30
CA VAL A 356 4.34 -5.84 -13.98
C VAL A 356 3.66 -4.46 -14.02
N PHE A 357 4.03 -3.62 -14.97
CA PHE A 357 3.44 -2.29 -15.16
C PHE A 357 1.91 -2.34 -15.27
N LEU A 358 1.39 -3.18 -16.13
CA LEU A 358 -0.06 -3.29 -16.36
C LEU A 358 -0.79 -3.84 -15.14
N ALA A 359 -0.24 -4.85 -14.47
CA ALA A 359 -0.87 -5.47 -13.29
C ALA A 359 -0.94 -4.48 -12.12
N VAL A 360 0.16 -3.79 -11.84
CA VAL A 360 0.24 -2.79 -10.75
C VAL A 360 -0.68 -1.61 -11.03
N LEU A 361 -0.64 -1.05 -12.23
CA LEU A 361 -1.51 0.05 -12.63
C LEU A 361 -3.00 -0.35 -12.55
N GLY A 362 -3.33 -1.56 -12.97
CA GLY A 362 -4.69 -2.09 -12.91
C GLY A 362 -5.17 -2.20 -11.46
N MET A 363 -4.39 -2.84 -10.58
CA MET A 363 -4.74 -3.02 -9.17
C MET A 363 -4.92 -1.69 -8.44
N LEU A 364 -3.99 -0.75 -8.61
CA LEU A 364 -4.06 0.56 -7.97
C LEU A 364 -5.24 1.39 -8.48
N THR A 365 -5.51 1.34 -9.79
CA THR A 365 -6.70 1.99 -10.37
C THR A 365 -8.00 1.37 -9.82
N LEU A 366 -8.01 0.05 -9.60
CA LEU A 366 -9.14 -0.63 -8.97
C LEU A 366 -9.36 -0.13 -7.55
N ALA A 367 -8.30 -0.05 -6.75
CA ALA A 367 -8.37 0.45 -5.38
C ALA A 367 -8.90 1.88 -5.32
N ILE A 368 -8.43 2.77 -6.19
CA ILE A 368 -8.89 4.17 -6.27
C ILE A 368 -10.38 4.22 -6.67
N ASN A 369 -10.80 3.46 -7.67
CA ASN A 369 -12.20 3.41 -8.08
C ASN A 369 -13.12 2.84 -6.98
N ALA A 370 -12.63 1.88 -6.22
CA ALA A 370 -13.38 1.24 -5.13
C ALA A 370 -13.54 2.16 -3.92
N LEU A 371 -12.48 2.87 -3.53
CA LEU A 371 -12.45 3.74 -2.36
C LEU A 371 -13.01 5.14 -2.64
N GLY A 372 -12.91 5.61 -3.88
CA GLY A 372 -13.40 6.91 -4.33
C GLY A 372 -14.89 6.95 -4.69
N GLY A 373 -15.56 5.80 -4.76
CA GLY A 373 -16.96 5.73 -5.14
C GLY A 373 -17.91 6.40 -4.14
N PRO A 374 -19.10 6.88 -4.61
CA PRO A 374 -20.09 7.52 -3.74
C PRO A 374 -20.62 6.53 -2.70
N ARG A 375 -20.64 6.95 -1.44
CA ARG A 375 -21.31 6.21 -0.38
C ARG A 375 -22.82 6.32 -0.48
N ARG A 376 -23.48 5.29 0.01
CA ARG A 376 -24.92 5.25 0.15
C ARG A 376 -25.38 6.20 1.25
N PRO A 377 -26.42 6.97 1.01
CA PRO A 377 -27.16 7.59 2.10
C PRO A 377 -27.70 6.47 3.01
N GLY A 378 -27.30 6.47 4.28
CA GLY A 378 -27.74 5.49 5.28
C GLY A 378 -26.79 4.34 5.59
N ALA A 379 -25.72 4.10 4.83
CA ALA A 379 -24.72 3.08 5.16
C ALA A 379 -24.03 3.33 6.50
N ASP A 380 -23.96 4.57 6.95
CA ASP A 380 -23.40 4.95 8.25
C ASP A 380 -24.29 4.55 9.43
N ARG A 381 -25.60 4.32 9.19
CA ARG A 381 -26.52 3.87 10.25
C ARG A 381 -26.39 2.39 10.53
N ASP A 382 -26.12 1.58 9.52
CA ASP A 382 -26.00 0.13 9.66
C ASP A 382 -24.63 -0.30 10.20
N LEU A 383 -23.61 0.54 10.05
CA LEU A 383 -22.23 0.28 10.51
C LEU A 383 -21.94 0.81 11.93
N LEU A 384 -22.89 1.49 12.58
CA LEU A 384 -22.75 2.01 13.94
C LEU A 384 -23.72 1.36 14.93
N PRO A 385 -23.57 0.06 15.25
CA PRO A 385 -24.37 -0.55 16.33
C PRO A 385 -24.00 0.01 17.72
N PHE A 386 -23.04 0.93 17.82
CA PHE A 386 -22.47 1.40 19.09
C PHE A 386 -22.70 2.87 19.45
N THR A 387 -23.47 3.62 18.70
CA THR A 387 -23.95 4.94 19.16
C THR A 387 -25.30 4.83 19.90
N ARG A 388 -25.40 3.92 20.86
CA ARG A 388 -26.40 3.99 21.90
C ARG A 388 -26.02 5.15 22.83
N GLY A 389 -26.50 6.35 22.54
CA GLY A 389 -26.26 7.50 23.42
C GLY A 389 -26.43 8.90 22.82
N SER A 390 -26.82 9.06 21.57
CA SER A 390 -27.23 10.36 21.07
C SER A 390 -28.76 10.48 21.17
N ASN A 391 -29.23 11.28 22.13
CA ASN A 391 -30.62 11.68 22.26
C ASN A 391 -31.11 12.64 21.15
N HIS A 392 -30.66 12.44 19.92
CA HIS A 392 -31.24 13.16 18.80
C HIS A 392 -32.42 12.36 18.25
N PRO A 393 -33.63 12.94 18.22
CA PRO A 393 -34.78 12.29 17.61
C PRO A 393 -34.48 12.02 16.14
N LEU A 394 -34.72 10.78 15.73
CA LEU A 394 -34.62 10.37 14.33
C LEU A 394 -35.45 11.32 13.46
N PRO A 395 -34.95 11.79 12.30
CA PRO A 395 -35.78 12.47 11.34
C PRO A 395 -36.93 11.50 10.99
N GLN A 396 -38.15 11.98 11.23
CA GLN A 396 -39.35 11.22 10.88
C GLN A 396 -39.31 10.98 9.37
N THR A 397 -39.41 9.73 8.96
CA THR A 397 -39.69 9.37 7.57
C THR A 397 -40.95 10.14 7.16
N PRO A 398 -40.97 10.81 6.00
CA PRO A 398 -42.21 11.38 5.47
C PRO A 398 -43.23 10.23 5.41
N GLN A 399 -44.32 10.35 6.20
CA GLN A 399 -45.45 9.51 6.02
C GLN A 399 -45.97 9.80 4.61
N VAL A 400 -45.86 8.83 3.73
CA VAL A 400 -46.59 8.87 2.47
C VAL A 400 -48.05 8.76 2.89
N ASP A 401 -48.79 9.87 2.83
CA ASP A 401 -50.20 9.91 3.08
C ASP A 401 -50.89 8.93 2.13
N ALA A 402 -51.51 7.93 2.70
CA ALA A 402 -52.29 6.92 1.94
C ALA A 402 -53.61 7.49 1.35
N SER A 403 -53.76 8.83 1.35
CA SER A 403 -54.91 9.53 0.84
C SER A 403 -54.88 9.86 -0.66
N ASP A 404 -53.72 9.70 -1.34
CA ASP A 404 -53.57 10.07 -2.75
C ASP A 404 -53.85 8.92 -3.75
N THR A 405 -54.35 7.78 -3.29
CA THR A 405 -54.67 6.65 -4.19
C THR A 405 -56.14 6.46 -4.49
N SER A 406 -57.04 7.43 -4.17
CA SER A 406 -58.48 7.25 -4.37
C SER A 406 -59.12 8.07 -5.50
N GLU A 407 -58.39 8.82 -6.32
CA GLU A 407 -58.96 9.53 -7.47
C GLU A 407 -58.27 9.23 -8.79
N ALA A 408 -58.29 7.99 -9.22
CA ALA A 408 -58.14 7.63 -10.63
C ALA A 408 -59.05 6.46 -10.96
N GLY A 409 -60.35 6.69 -10.74
CA GLY A 409 -61.43 5.82 -11.14
C GLY A 409 -62.17 6.41 -12.35
N VAL A 410 -62.08 5.69 -13.44
CA VAL A 410 -63.15 5.51 -14.43
C VAL A 410 -63.83 6.77 -14.98
N SER A 411 -63.52 7.10 -16.23
CA SER A 411 -64.56 7.50 -17.21
C SER A 411 -64.05 7.24 -18.63
N SER A 412 -64.79 6.34 -19.27
CA SER A 412 -65.04 6.09 -20.69
C SER A 412 -63.87 6.08 -21.65
#